data_6b46321162f4630dedab24264c9baabe
#
_entry.id   6b46321162f4630dedab24264c9baabe
#
_cell.length_a   1.000
_cell.length_b   1.000
_cell.length_c   1.000
_cell.angle_alpha   90.00
_cell.angle_beta   90.00
_cell.angle_gamma   90.00
#
_symmetry.space_group_name_H-M   'P 1'
#
loop_
_entity.id
_entity.type
_entity.pdbx_description
1 polymer ?
#
loop_
_entity_poly.entity_id
_entity_poly.type
_entity_poly.pdbx_seq_one_letter_code
_entity_poly.pdbx_strand_id
1 'polypeptide(L)'
;MSGVSAGTVDRVLHNRGDVSVSSREKVQKVLDEIDYHPNMFAIGLAAKKHYHIVCIIPYYIEHEYWYAVAAGIDRAAQELRPFNVGVSYLYYRHADKSSYKEACAVLREENADAVLVAPNFREETIKLTAYLEEADIPYAFIDFNIEQTHALCYIGQDSKTSGYIAAKILMRSYEKGQELVLFLNNQKNNPAEIQMQRRLEGFMQYLSEEHKDLIIHDIVLHKEDTDGNRRMLDAFFKEHPQAVLGAVFNSRVYQVANYLHEKGQKLAGLVGYDLLHKNTEFLKTGEVTFLIGQRPGLQGYCGVKTLCNHVVFKRPVTAVKYMPIDILMKENIDFYFEFE
;
A
#
# COMPACT_ATOMS: atom_id res chain seq x y z
N MET A 1 -15.29 4.75 -43.53
CA MET A 1 -15.40 3.93 -42.35
C MET A 1 -16.57 4.40 -41.47
N SER A 2 -16.46 5.37 -40.57
CA SER A 2 -17.58 5.78 -39.68
C SER A 2 -18.64 6.69 -40.30
N GLY A 3 -18.40 7.28 -41.48
CA GLY A 3 -19.30 8.22 -42.13
C GLY A 3 -19.51 9.55 -41.46
N VAL A 4 -18.65 9.93 -40.49
CA VAL A 4 -18.63 11.22 -39.80
C VAL A 4 -17.40 12.02 -40.17
N SER A 5 -17.39 13.34 -39.87
CA SER A 5 -16.24 14.20 -40.17
C SER A 5 -14.99 13.84 -39.32
N ALA A 6 -13.80 14.13 -39.85
CA ALA A 6 -12.54 13.93 -39.11
C ALA A 6 -12.54 14.66 -37.75
N GLY A 7 -13.13 15.86 -37.67
CA GLY A 7 -13.28 16.61 -36.41
C GLY A 7 -14.23 15.92 -35.41
N THR A 8 -15.27 15.19 -35.91
CA THR A 8 -16.14 14.38 -35.02
C THR A 8 -15.40 13.16 -34.52
N VAL A 9 -14.61 12.50 -35.38
CA VAL A 9 -13.73 11.38 -34.93
C VAL A 9 -12.74 11.84 -33.86
N ASP A 10 -12.05 12.97 -34.07
CA ASP A 10 -11.12 13.54 -33.08
C ASP A 10 -11.80 13.83 -31.76
N ARG A 11 -13.00 14.42 -31.76
CA ARG A 11 -13.77 14.67 -30.54
C ARG A 11 -14.16 13.39 -29.79
N VAL A 12 -14.52 12.33 -30.50
CA VAL A 12 -14.84 11.02 -29.90
C VAL A 12 -13.59 10.39 -29.32
N LEU A 13 -12.48 10.36 -30.08
CA LEU A 13 -11.20 9.80 -29.64
C LEU A 13 -10.67 10.49 -28.36
N HIS A 14 -10.88 11.79 -28.23
CA HIS A 14 -10.43 12.57 -27.07
C HIS A 14 -11.53 12.85 -26.04
N ASN A 15 -12.66 12.15 -26.12
CA ASN A 15 -13.82 12.29 -25.24
C ASN A 15 -14.24 13.76 -25.01
N ARG A 16 -14.12 14.62 -26.04
CA ARG A 16 -14.57 16.01 -25.98
C ARG A 16 -16.09 16.07 -26.15
N GLY A 17 -16.74 17.07 -25.50
CA GLY A 17 -18.18 17.30 -25.60
C GLY A 17 -18.67 17.57 -27.03
N ASP A 18 -19.97 17.86 -27.21
CA ASP A 18 -20.65 18.25 -28.46
C ASP A 18 -20.60 17.21 -29.58
N VAL A 19 -20.65 15.93 -29.26
CA VAL A 19 -20.86 14.85 -30.23
C VAL A 19 -22.17 14.16 -29.94
N SER A 20 -23.05 14.05 -30.98
CA SER A 20 -24.31 13.31 -30.82
C SER A 20 -24.09 11.84 -30.50
N VAL A 21 -25.00 11.24 -29.72
CA VAL A 21 -24.93 9.82 -29.31
C VAL A 21 -24.76 8.93 -30.58
N SER A 22 -25.55 9.15 -31.64
CA SER A 22 -25.46 8.39 -32.86
C SER A 22 -24.10 8.49 -33.58
N SER A 23 -23.45 9.68 -33.54
CA SER A 23 -22.10 9.85 -34.11
C SER A 23 -21.05 9.16 -33.28
N ARG A 24 -21.17 9.20 -31.94
CA ARG A 24 -20.28 8.51 -31.01
C ARG A 24 -20.34 7.00 -31.22
N GLU A 25 -21.54 6.43 -31.33
CA GLU A 25 -21.73 4.99 -31.57
C GLU A 25 -21.12 4.53 -32.89
N LYS A 26 -21.32 5.32 -33.98
CA LYS A 26 -20.72 5.01 -35.28
C LYS A 26 -19.20 5.00 -35.27
N VAL A 27 -18.59 5.94 -34.55
CA VAL A 27 -17.12 5.99 -34.41
C VAL A 27 -16.65 4.83 -33.54
N GLN A 28 -17.32 4.59 -32.41
CA GLN A 28 -16.94 3.50 -31.49
C GLN A 28 -16.99 2.14 -32.20
N LYS A 29 -18.03 1.87 -32.93
CA LYS A 29 -18.15 0.63 -33.71
C LYS A 29 -16.96 0.42 -34.65
N VAL A 30 -16.54 1.47 -35.37
CA VAL A 30 -15.35 1.36 -36.24
C VAL A 30 -14.07 1.18 -35.48
N LEU A 31 -13.90 1.86 -34.33
CA LEU A 31 -12.74 1.70 -33.49
C LEU A 31 -12.61 0.27 -32.96
N ASP A 32 -13.75 -0.33 -32.57
CA ASP A 32 -13.81 -1.72 -32.09
C ASP A 32 -13.53 -2.70 -33.25
N GLU A 33 -14.08 -2.46 -34.47
CA GLU A 33 -13.85 -3.29 -35.65
C GLU A 33 -12.38 -3.33 -36.11
N ILE A 34 -11.63 -2.22 -35.95
CA ILE A 34 -10.23 -2.13 -36.39
C ILE A 34 -9.24 -2.36 -35.22
N ASP A 35 -9.74 -2.74 -34.04
CA ASP A 35 -8.95 -2.89 -32.80
C ASP A 35 -8.03 -1.68 -32.56
N TYR A 36 -8.64 -0.48 -32.66
CA TYR A 36 -7.87 0.74 -32.61
C TYR A 36 -7.29 1.01 -31.21
N HIS A 37 -5.99 0.93 -31.13
CA HIS A 37 -5.25 1.38 -29.94
C HIS A 37 -4.59 2.74 -30.22
N PRO A 38 -4.91 3.78 -29.40
CA PRO A 38 -4.25 5.08 -29.55
C PRO A 38 -2.73 4.93 -29.47
N ASN A 39 -2.02 5.48 -30.44
CA ASN A 39 -0.56 5.51 -30.36
C ASN A 39 -0.14 6.47 -29.25
N MET A 40 0.29 5.91 -28.12
CA MET A 40 0.69 6.66 -26.93
C MET A 40 1.84 7.61 -27.19
N PHE A 41 2.81 7.22 -28.05
CA PHE A 41 3.92 8.09 -28.43
C PHE A 41 3.44 9.30 -29.25
N ALA A 42 2.45 9.11 -30.14
CA ALA A 42 1.88 10.22 -30.89
C ALA A 42 1.12 11.20 -29.97
N ILE A 43 0.42 10.69 -28.96
CA ILE A 43 -0.25 11.51 -27.93
C ILE A 43 0.80 12.30 -27.13
N GLY A 44 1.88 11.63 -26.69
CA GLY A 44 2.97 12.27 -25.94
C GLY A 44 3.68 13.37 -26.74
N LEU A 45 4.01 13.09 -28.01
CA LEU A 45 4.64 14.07 -28.90
C LEU A 45 3.72 15.27 -29.21
N ALA A 46 2.41 15.09 -29.22
CA ALA A 46 1.43 16.15 -29.41
C ALA A 46 1.08 16.91 -28.13
N ALA A 47 1.47 16.41 -26.96
CA ALA A 47 1.19 17.02 -25.65
C ALA A 47 2.03 18.30 -25.48
N LYS A 48 1.40 19.47 -25.69
CA LYS A 48 1.99 20.78 -25.43
C LYS A 48 1.98 21.16 -23.93
N LYS A 49 1.09 20.51 -23.15
CA LYS A 49 0.94 20.76 -21.71
C LYS A 49 1.98 19.92 -20.94
N HIS A 50 2.64 20.56 -20.01
CA HIS A 50 3.41 19.87 -18.99
C HIS A 50 2.47 19.50 -17.84
N TYR A 51 2.50 18.24 -17.40
CA TYR A 51 1.71 17.75 -16.28
C TYR A 51 2.60 17.56 -15.07
N HIS A 52 2.12 17.95 -13.91
CA HIS A 52 2.86 17.85 -12.65
C HIS A 52 2.08 16.98 -11.65
N ILE A 53 2.67 15.86 -11.26
CA ILE A 53 2.14 14.98 -10.20
C ILE A 53 2.98 15.19 -8.95
N VAL A 54 2.33 15.56 -7.86
CA VAL A 54 2.99 15.73 -6.56
C VAL A 54 2.73 14.51 -5.70
N CYS A 55 3.80 13.93 -5.12
CA CYS A 55 3.72 12.76 -4.24
C CYS A 55 3.99 13.18 -2.79
N ILE A 56 2.99 13.04 -1.91
CA ILE A 56 3.12 13.27 -0.46
C ILE A 56 3.34 11.93 0.20
N ILE A 57 4.58 11.64 0.59
CA ILE A 57 4.99 10.37 1.20
C ILE A 57 5.88 10.59 2.43
N PRO A 58 5.96 9.62 3.36
CA PRO A 58 6.92 9.69 4.45
C PRO A 58 8.37 9.81 3.96
N TYR A 59 9.17 10.58 4.69
CA TYR A 59 10.62 10.52 4.54
C TYR A 59 11.12 9.11 4.87
N TYR A 60 12.08 8.62 4.14
CA TYR A 60 12.58 7.26 4.23
C TYR A 60 14.10 7.18 4.29
N ILE A 61 14.60 6.08 4.80
CA ILE A 61 15.99 5.66 4.74
C ILE A 61 16.08 4.53 3.71
N GLU A 62 17.23 4.39 3.10
CA GLU A 62 17.51 3.31 2.15
C GLU A 62 17.17 1.93 2.75
N HIS A 63 16.61 1.05 1.94
CA HIS A 63 16.13 -0.29 2.31
C HIS A 63 14.91 -0.35 3.25
N GLU A 64 14.22 0.77 3.48
CA GLU A 64 12.95 0.79 4.18
C GLU A 64 11.74 0.69 3.21
N TYR A 65 10.55 0.48 3.76
CA TYR A 65 9.30 0.36 3.01
C TYR A 65 9.08 1.52 2.02
N TRP A 66 9.23 2.76 2.49
CA TRP A 66 8.99 3.96 1.68
C TRP A 66 10.09 4.22 0.65
N TYR A 67 11.28 3.68 0.84
CA TYR A 67 12.32 3.66 -0.20
C TYR A 67 11.87 2.88 -1.44
N ALA A 68 11.29 1.69 -1.24
CA ALA A 68 10.76 0.89 -2.33
C ALA A 68 9.55 1.57 -3.02
N VAL A 69 8.66 2.23 -2.25
CA VAL A 69 7.57 3.04 -2.81
C VAL A 69 8.12 4.13 -3.72
N ALA A 70 9.11 4.89 -3.26
CA ALA A 70 9.74 5.96 -4.04
C ALA A 70 10.42 5.42 -5.31
N ALA A 71 11.14 4.30 -5.22
CA ALA A 71 11.74 3.66 -6.40
C ALA A 71 10.68 3.30 -7.46
N GLY A 72 9.52 2.81 -7.03
CA GLY A 72 8.38 2.54 -7.92
C GLY A 72 7.81 3.81 -8.57
N ILE A 73 7.68 4.90 -7.80
CA ILE A 73 7.29 6.23 -8.30
C ILE A 73 8.29 6.72 -9.35
N ASP A 74 9.59 6.64 -9.07
CA ASP A 74 10.65 7.09 -9.96
C ASP A 74 10.67 6.30 -11.26
N ARG A 75 10.47 4.98 -11.20
CA ARG A 75 10.33 4.13 -12.39
C ARG A 75 9.16 4.58 -13.26
N ALA A 76 7.99 4.83 -12.66
CA ALA A 76 6.84 5.35 -13.38
C ALA A 76 7.10 6.74 -13.97
N ALA A 77 7.75 7.63 -13.22
CA ALA A 77 8.11 8.97 -13.67
C ALA A 77 9.05 8.93 -14.88
N GLN A 78 10.05 8.04 -14.89
CA GLN A 78 10.95 7.85 -16.03
C GLN A 78 10.20 7.41 -17.29
N GLU A 79 9.31 6.43 -17.17
CA GLU A 79 8.49 5.96 -18.30
C GLU A 79 7.50 7.01 -18.82
N LEU A 80 7.12 7.98 -17.98
CA LEU A 80 6.15 9.01 -18.33
C LEU A 80 6.78 10.32 -18.82
N ARG A 81 8.12 10.47 -18.77
CA ARG A 81 8.84 11.63 -19.34
C ARG A 81 8.47 11.95 -20.79
N PRO A 82 8.34 10.96 -21.70
CA PRO A 82 7.94 11.24 -23.08
C PRO A 82 6.55 11.88 -23.23
N PHE A 83 5.72 11.82 -22.19
CA PHE A 83 4.37 12.39 -22.14
C PHE A 83 4.33 13.75 -21.41
N ASN A 84 5.47 14.38 -21.20
CA ASN A 84 5.61 15.64 -20.45
C ASN A 84 5.03 15.57 -19.02
N VAL A 85 5.18 14.43 -18.35
CA VAL A 85 4.79 14.26 -16.94
C VAL A 85 6.02 14.39 -16.06
N GLY A 86 6.00 15.39 -15.18
CA GLY A 86 6.95 15.58 -14.10
C GLY A 86 6.37 15.06 -12.79
N VAL A 87 7.24 14.54 -11.93
CA VAL A 87 6.88 14.08 -10.57
C VAL A 87 7.78 14.80 -9.57
N SER A 88 7.19 15.31 -8.49
CA SER A 88 7.92 15.88 -7.35
C SER A 88 7.43 15.26 -6.04
N TYR A 89 8.23 15.46 -4.98
CA TYR A 89 7.97 14.88 -3.67
C TYR A 89 7.81 15.95 -2.61
N LEU A 90 6.82 15.76 -1.74
CA LEU A 90 6.68 16.47 -0.48
C LEU A 90 6.81 15.43 0.64
N TYR A 91 7.94 15.47 1.33
CA TYR A 91 8.23 14.51 2.38
C TYR A 91 7.73 14.98 3.74
N TYR A 92 7.27 14.03 4.56
CA TYR A 92 6.95 14.28 5.95
C TYR A 92 7.53 13.19 6.86
N ARG A 93 7.78 13.49 8.13
CA ARG A 93 8.22 12.51 9.12
C ARG A 93 7.04 11.64 9.57
N HIS A 94 7.20 10.33 9.48
CA HIS A 94 6.13 9.33 9.67
C HIS A 94 5.33 9.49 10.98
N ALA A 95 5.96 9.91 12.08
CA ALA A 95 5.32 10.09 13.39
C ALA A 95 5.04 11.55 13.75
N ASP A 96 5.25 12.49 12.82
CA ASP A 96 5.18 13.93 13.08
C ASP A 96 4.03 14.57 12.28
N LYS A 97 2.92 14.79 12.99
CA LYS A 97 1.73 15.45 12.44
C LYS A 97 2.02 16.89 11.94
N SER A 98 2.96 17.59 12.57
CA SER A 98 3.34 18.95 12.16
C SER A 98 4.01 18.94 10.79
N SER A 99 4.98 18.04 10.61
CA SER A 99 5.65 17.83 9.33
C SER A 99 4.68 17.47 8.19
N TYR A 100 3.65 16.66 8.49
CA TYR A 100 2.61 16.34 7.49
C TYR A 100 1.78 17.58 7.11
N LYS A 101 1.42 18.42 8.10
CA LYS A 101 0.73 19.69 7.84
C LYS A 101 1.55 20.64 6.99
N GLU A 102 2.86 20.71 7.25
CA GLU A 102 3.79 21.53 6.45
C GLU A 102 3.81 21.03 5.00
N ALA A 103 3.94 19.73 4.76
CA ALA A 103 3.88 19.16 3.41
C ALA A 103 2.54 19.48 2.71
N CYS A 104 1.42 19.40 3.42
CA CYS A 104 0.09 19.78 2.89
C CYS A 104 -0.01 21.29 2.61
N ALA A 105 0.67 22.14 3.37
CA ALA A 105 0.68 23.59 3.13
C ALA A 105 1.51 23.94 1.89
N VAL A 106 2.69 23.34 1.74
CA VAL A 106 3.55 23.52 0.55
C VAL A 106 2.81 23.08 -0.72
N LEU A 107 2.05 21.98 -0.68
CA LEU A 107 1.26 21.53 -1.84
C LEU A 107 0.33 22.64 -2.39
N ARG A 108 -0.22 23.49 -1.53
CA ARG A 108 -1.14 24.57 -1.96
C ARG A 108 -0.46 25.66 -2.77
N GLU A 109 0.86 25.73 -2.70
CA GLU A 109 1.69 26.66 -3.47
C GLU A 109 2.20 26.02 -4.77
N GLU A 110 2.05 24.68 -4.89
CA GLU A 110 2.44 23.93 -6.07
C GLU A 110 1.31 23.92 -7.12
N ASN A 111 1.69 24.01 -8.39
CA ASN A 111 0.75 23.85 -9.50
C ASN A 111 0.60 22.36 -9.84
N ALA A 112 -0.03 21.59 -8.96
CA ALA A 112 -0.23 20.17 -9.16
C ALA A 112 -1.42 19.88 -10.09
N ASP A 113 -1.23 19.02 -11.09
CA ASP A 113 -2.32 18.48 -11.91
C ASP A 113 -2.96 17.23 -11.28
N ALA A 114 -2.23 16.55 -10.40
CA ALA A 114 -2.73 15.41 -9.60
C ALA A 114 -1.84 15.16 -8.38
N VAL A 115 -2.37 14.50 -7.35
CA VAL A 115 -1.64 14.25 -6.11
C VAL A 115 -1.71 12.79 -5.71
N LEU A 116 -0.55 12.17 -5.45
CA LEU A 116 -0.43 10.85 -4.83
C LEU A 116 -0.16 11.04 -3.35
N VAL A 117 -1.01 10.47 -2.49
CA VAL A 117 -0.94 10.70 -1.05
C VAL A 117 -0.79 9.37 -0.30
N ALA A 118 0.21 9.31 0.59
CA ALA A 118 0.25 8.33 1.68
C ALA A 118 -0.42 8.95 2.92
N PRO A 119 -1.68 8.62 3.23
CA PRO A 119 -2.51 9.39 4.16
C PRO A 119 -2.28 8.97 5.62
N ASN A 120 -1.12 9.31 6.19
CA ASN A 120 -0.70 8.84 7.52
C ASN A 120 -1.44 9.53 8.70
N PHE A 121 -2.12 10.66 8.47
CA PHE A 121 -2.86 11.41 9.51
C PHE A 121 -4.28 11.70 9.02
N ARG A 122 -5.24 10.89 9.47
CA ARG A 122 -6.62 10.90 8.98
C ARG A 122 -7.26 12.29 8.93
N GLU A 123 -7.25 13.01 10.05
CA GLU A 123 -7.89 14.34 10.16
C GLU A 123 -7.26 15.37 9.21
N GLU A 124 -5.92 15.37 9.11
CA GLU A 124 -5.20 16.31 8.26
C GLU A 124 -5.36 15.93 6.77
N THR A 125 -5.44 14.62 6.50
CA THR A 125 -5.71 14.16 5.12
C THR A 125 -7.13 14.53 4.69
N ILE A 126 -8.15 14.44 5.55
CA ILE A 126 -9.51 14.90 5.22
C ILE A 126 -9.51 16.40 4.88
N LYS A 127 -8.75 17.23 5.61
CA LYS A 127 -8.62 18.66 5.28
C LYS A 127 -7.89 18.89 3.95
N LEU A 128 -6.90 18.06 3.67
CA LEU A 128 -6.17 18.08 2.39
C LEU A 128 -7.11 17.70 1.24
N THR A 129 -7.86 16.61 1.37
CA THR A 129 -8.78 16.16 0.30
C THR A 129 -9.90 17.15 0.03
N ALA A 130 -10.45 17.82 1.06
CA ALA A 130 -11.41 18.89 0.87
C ALA A 130 -10.85 20.05 0.03
N TYR A 131 -9.59 20.45 0.26
CA TYR A 131 -8.91 21.44 -0.58
C TYR A 131 -8.72 20.95 -2.02
N LEU A 132 -8.29 19.70 -2.20
CA LEU A 132 -8.05 19.13 -3.54
C LEU A 132 -9.35 19.04 -4.35
N GLU A 133 -10.45 18.69 -3.69
CA GLU A 133 -11.80 18.62 -4.26
C GLU A 133 -12.31 20.01 -4.66
N GLU A 134 -12.12 21.03 -3.81
CA GLU A 134 -12.47 22.42 -4.13
C GLU A 134 -11.67 22.97 -5.31
N ALA A 135 -10.38 22.56 -5.43
CA ALA A 135 -9.49 22.97 -6.51
C ALA A 135 -9.63 22.10 -7.78
N ASP A 136 -10.51 21.12 -7.83
CA ASP A 136 -10.67 20.12 -8.92
C ASP A 136 -9.35 19.40 -9.25
N ILE A 137 -8.53 19.12 -8.22
CA ILE A 137 -7.27 18.39 -8.35
C ILE A 137 -7.51 16.91 -8.01
N PRO A 138 -7.42 15.98 -8.95
CA PRO A 138 -7.59 14.55 -8.68
C PRO A 138 -6.46 14.01 -7.82
N TYR A 139 -6.80 13.10 -6.91
CA TYR A 139 -5.83 12.48 -6.01
C TYR A 139 -6.07 10.98 -5.86
N ALA A 140 -5.01 10.25 -5.54
CA ALA A 140 -5.07 8.84 -5.24
C ALA A 140 -4.35 8.54 -3.91
N PHE A 141 -4.80 7.51 -3.21
CA PHE A 141 -4.15 7.03 -2.01
C PHE A 141 -3.30 5.79 -2.27
N ILE A 142 -2.16 5.70 -1.58
CA ILE A 142 -1.34 4.49 -1.50
C ILE A 142 -1.16 4.04 -0.06
N ASP A 143 -0.99 2.73 0.13
CA ASP A 143 -0.76 2.05 1.40
C ASP A 143 -1.99 2.07 2.34
N PHE A 144 -2.51 3.23 2.68
CA PHE A 144 -3.71 3.40 3.50
C PHE A 144 -4.86 4.00 2.69
N ASN A 145 -6.09 3.59 3.03
CA ASN A 145 -7.29 4.22 2.50
C ASN A 145 -7.97 5.05 3.60
N ILE A 146 -8.50 6.20 3.21
CA ILE A 146 -9.38 6.99 4.06
C ILE A 146 -10.78 6.94 3.46
N GLU A 147 -11.64 6.15 4.06
CA GLU A 147 -13.06 6.10 3.72
C GLU A 147 -13.69 7.50 3.88
N GLN A 148 -14.77 7.76 3.17
CA GLN A 148 -15.49 9.04 3.18
C GLN A 148 -14.76 10.20 2.47
N THR A 149 -13.86 9.89 1.54
CA THR A 149 -13.24 10.86 0.62
C THR A 149 -13.55 10.48 -0.83
N HIS A 150 -13.33 11.41 -1.75
CA HIS A 150 -13.57 11.19 -3.18
C HIS A 150 -12.26 10.88 -3.94
N ALA A 151 -11.38 10.09 -3.33
CA ALA A 151 -10.15 9.67 -3.98
C ALA A 151 -10.47 8.98 -5.32
N LEU A 152 -9.74 9.36 -6.38
CA LEU A 152 -9.84 8.73 -7.69
C LEU A 152 -9.59 7.23 -7.62
N CYS A 153 -8.62 6.82 -6.78
CA CYS A 153 -8.24 5.42 -6.60
C CYS A 153 -7.54 5.24 -5.25
N TYR A 154 -7.78 4.10 -4.62
CA TYR A 154 -6.93 3.55 -3.58
C TYR A 154 -6.07 2.42 -4.16
N ILE A 155 -4.76 2.48 -3.93
CA ILE A 155 -3.81 1.45 -4.31
C ILE A 155 -3.12 0.91 -3.05
N GLY A 156 -3.37 -0.33 -2.71
CA GLY A 156 -2.84 -0.95 -1.50
C GLY A 156 -3.32 -2.37 -1.33
N GLN A 157 -3.03 -2.98 -0.18
CA GLN A 157 -3.44 -4.34 0.08
C GLN A 157 -4.80 -4.37 0.78
N ASP A 158 -5.61 -5.41 0.53
CA ASP A 158 -6.77 -5.71 1.37
C ASP A 158 -6.26 -6.24 2.73
N SER A 159 -6.19 -5.32 3.69
CA SER A 159 -5.63 -5.61 5.02
C SER A 159 -6.43 -6.66 5.77
N LYS A 160 -7.77 -6.65 5.65
CA LYS A 160 -8.61 -7.64 6.33
C LYS A 160 -8.39 -9.04 5.76
N THR A 161 -8.40 -9.18 4.44
CA THR A 161 -8.11 -10.44 3.78
C THR A 161 -6.69 -10.93 4.08
N SER A 162 -5.70 -10.02 4.15
CA SER A 162 -4.33 -10.39 4.50
C SER A 162 -4.21 -10.95 5.91
N GLY A 163 -4.94 -10.37 6.86
CA GLY A 163 -5.02 -10.89 8.23
C GLY A 163 -5.67 -12.27 8.32
N TYR A 164 -6.77 -12.48 7.59
CA TYR A 164 -7.43 -13.78 7.51
C TYR A 164 -6.48 -14.87 6.96
N ILE A 165 -5.75 -14.55 5.88
CA ILE A 165 -4.76 -15.45 5.27
C ILE A 165 -3.61 -15.72 6.26
N ALA A 166 -3.12 -14.69 6.99
CA ALA A 166 -2.07 -14.85 7.98
C ALA A 166 -2.47 -15.88 9.06
N ALA A 167 -3.68 -15.75 9.61
CA ALA A 167 -4.21 -16.72 10.57
C ALA A 167 -4.29 -18.11 9.97
N LYS A 168 -4.89 -18.23 8.79
CA LYS A 168 -5.10 -19.53 8.12
C LYS A 168 -3.79 -20.28 7.86
N ILE A 169 -2.71 -19.57 7.53
CA ILE A 169 -1.41 -20.20 7.30
C ILE A 169 -0.72 -20.50 8.64
N LEU A 170 -0.72 -19.55 9.58
CA LEU A 170 -0.10 -19.76 10.90
C LEU A 170 -0.68 -20.97 11.61
N MET A 171 -2.02 -21.14 11.56
CA MET A 171 -2.71 -22.24 12.20
C MET A 171 -2.45 -23.62 11.55
N ARG A 172 -1.73 -23.69 10.42
CA ARG A 172 -1.20 -24.98 9.92
C ARG A 172 -0.11 -25.58 10.80
N SER A 173 0.54 -24.74 11.62
CA SER A 173 1.53 -25.18 12.61
C SER A 173 0.91 -25.40 13.99
N TYR A 174 -0.41 -25.25 14.15
CA TYR A 174 -1.08 -25.42 15.43
C TYR A 174 -1.26 -26.90 15.81
N GLU A 175 -0.87 -27.23 17.03
CA GLU A 175 -1.17 -28.50 17.68
C GLU A 175 -2.06 -28.26 18.91
N LYS A 176 -2.91 -29.23 19.23
CA LYS A 176 -3.85 -29.10 20.33
C LYS A 176 -3.15 -28.86 21.69
N GLY A 177 -3.56 -27.80 22.37
CA GLY A 177 -2.98 -27.39 23.66
C GLY A 177 -1.90 -26.32 23.54
N GLN A 178 -1.53 -25.93 22.32
CA GLN A 178 -0.69 -24.77 22.10
C GLN A 178 -1.50 -23.46 22.23
N GLU A 179 -0.81 -22.37 22.55
CA GLU A 179 -1.38 -21.04 22.73
C GLU A 179 -0.80 -20.05 21.73
N LEU A 180 -1.57 -19.01 21.40
CA LEU A 180 -1.21 -17.97 20.44
C LEU A 180 -0.93 -16.65 21.15
N VAL A 181 0.11 -15.94 20.71
CA VAL A 181 0.44 -14.58 21.17
C VAL A 181 0.24 -13.58 20.03
N LEU A 182 -0.56 -12.56 20.27
CA LEU A 182 -0.71 -11.40 19.41
C LEU A 182 0.20 -10.29 19.96
N PHE A 183 1.22 -9.94 19.19
CA PHE A 183 2.13 -8.83 19.54
C PHE A 183 1.58 -7.53 18.94
N LEU A 184 1.04 -6.70 19.81
CA LEU A 184 0.39 -5.45 19.47
C LEU A 184 1.31 -4.26 19.75
N ASN A 185 1.05 -3.13 19.11
CA ASN A 185 1.73 -1.87 19.40
C ASN A 185 0.69 -0.83 19.84
N ASN A 186 0.98 -0.12 20.91
CA ASN A 186 0.14 0.95 21.39
C ASN A 186 0.48 2.25 20.64
N GLN A 187 -0.22 2.53 19.53
CA GLN A 187 -0.10 3.78 18.79
C GLN A 187 -1.50 4.38 18.54
N LYS A 188 -2.10 4.95 19.59
CA LYS A 188 -3.41 5.61 19.49
C LYS A 188 -3.37 6.75 18.44
N ASN A 189 -4.37 6.76 17.53
CA ASN A 189 -4.60 7.82 16.52
C ASN A 189 -3.65 7.84 15.30
N ASN A 190 -3.00 6.74 14.94
CA ASN A 190 -2.23 6.63 13.70
C ASN A 190 -3.02 5.82 12.66
N PRO A 191 -3.11 6.19 11.36
CA PRO A 191 -3.72 5.37 10.31
C PRO A 191 -3.06 3.99 10.12
N ALA A 192 -1.78 3.85 10.44
CA ALA A 192 -1.13 2.54 10.58
C ALA A 192 -1.84 1.65 11.60
N GLU A 193 -2.51 2.25 12.60
CA GLU A 193 -3.37 1.53 13.54
C GLU A 193 -4.61 0.96 12.86
N ILE A 194 -5.23 1.71 11.93
CA ILE A 194 -6.42 1.24 11.19
C ILE A 194 -6.05 0.02 10.33
N GLN A 195 -4.90 0.05 9.65
CA GLN A 195 -4.44 -1.08 8.85
C GLN A 195 -4.16 -2.30 9.74
N MET A 196 -3.48 -2.09 10.87
CA MET A 196 -3.21 -3.13 11.86
C MET A 196 -4.51 -3.70 12.45
N GLN A 197 -5.49 -2.85 12.77
CA GLN A 197 -6.82 -3.27 13.24
C GLN A 197 -7.55 -4.10 12.19
N ARG A 198 -7.53 -3.69 10.93
CA ARG A 198 -8.14 -4.46 9.83
C ARG A 198 -7.47 -5.82 9.65
N ARG A 199 -6.14 -5.90 9.76
CA ARG A 199 -5.42 -7.18 9.76
C ARG A 199 -5.83 -8.05 10.94
N LEU A 200 -5.88 -7.47 12.14
CA LEU A 200 -6.34 -8.16 13.35
C LEU A 200 -7.79 -8.63 13.21
N GLU A 201 -8.70 -7.81 12.69
CA GLU A 201 -10.09 -8.20 12.42
C GLU A 201 -10.17 -9.45 11.52
N GLY A 202 -9.43 -9.46 10.41
CA GLY A 202 -9.40 -10.62 9.51
C GLY A 202 -8.80 -11.85 10.15
N PHE A 203 -7.73 -11.68 10.92
CA PHE A 203 -7.06 -12.73 11.67
C PHE A 203 -7.99 -13.36 12.71
N MET A 204 -8.64 -12.54 13.53
CA MET A 204 -9.60 -13.00 14.55
C MET A 204 -10.86 -13.61 13.93
N GLN A 205 -11.28 -13.13 12.75
CA GLN A 205 -12.40 -13.73 12.02
C GLN A 205 -12.09 -15.21 11.72
N TYR A 206 -10.92 -15.52 11.12
CA TYR A 206 -10.54 -16.91 10.86
C TYR A 206 -10.50 -17.75 12.13
N LEU A 207 -9.90 -17.24 13.22
CA LEU A 207 -9.84 -17.98 14.49
C LEU A 207 -11.23 -18.25 15.07
N SER A 208 -12.14 -17.30 14.99
CA SER A 208 -13.52 -17.48 15.47
C SER A 208 -14.32 -18.49 14.67
N GLU A 209 -13.99 -18.69 13.40
CA GLU A 209 -14.62 -19.67 12.51
C GLU A 209 -14.11 -21.10 12.78
N GLU A 210 -12.78 -21.25 12.94
CA GLU A 210 -12.11 -22.56 12.88
C GLU A 210 -11.46 -23.02 14.20
N HIS A 211 -11.16 -22.09 15.14
CA HIS A 211 -10.35 -22.36 16.35
C HIS A 211 -10.92 -21.68 17.60
N LYS A 212 -12.20 -21.91 17.91
CA LYS A 212 -12.92 -21.23 19.01
C LYS A 212 -12.34 -21.44 20.41
N ASP A 213 -11.69 -22.59 20.63
CA ASP A 213 -11.13 -22.97 21.93
C ASP A 213 -9.64 -22.59 22.07
N LEU A 214 -9.08 -21.85 21.10
CA LEU A 214 -7.67 -21.42 21.15
C LEU A 214 -7.48 -20.38 22.24
N ILE A 215 -6.49 -20.58 23.11
CA ILE A 215 -6.08 -19.58 24.09
C ILE A 215 -5.22 -18.54 23.40
N ILE A 216 -5.61 -17.27 23.52
CA ILE A 216 -4.96 -16.15 22.86
C ILE A 216 -4.50 -15.15 23.93
N HIS A 217 -3.27 -14.71 23.82
CA HIS A 217 -2.66 -13.70 24.70
C HIS A 217 -2.32 -12.46 23.90
N ASP A 218 -2.57 -11.29 24.47
CA ASP A 218 -2.18 -10.00 23.90
C ASP A 218 -0.96 -9.46 24.64
N ILE A 219 0.10 -9.14 23.89
CA ILE A 219 1.29 -8.47 24.41
C ILE A 219 1.48 -7.14 23.67
N VAL A 220 1.53 -6.04 24.43
CA VAL A 220 1.77 -4.71 23.87
C VAL A 220 3.25 -4.38 23.92
N LEU A 221 3.90 -4.32 22.76
CA LEU A 221 5.30 -3.94 22.62
C LEU A 221 5.45 -2.42 22.51
N HIS A 222 6.42 -1.86 23.23
CA HIS A 222 6.76 -0.45 23.16
C HIS A 222 7.91 -0.21 22.19
N LYS A 223 7.76 0.78 21.31
CA LYS A 223 8.68 1.04 20.18
C LYS A 223 10.12 1.27 20.63
N GLU A 224 10.31 1.99 21.74
CA GLU A 224 11.59 2.52 22.18
C GLU A 224 12.09 1.91 23.52
N ASP A 225 11.28 1.05 24.15
CA ASP A 225 11.64 0.39 25.42
C ASP A 225 12.03 -1.07 25.18
N THR A 226 13.19 -1.27 24.60
CA THR A 226 13.72 -2.62 24.31
C THR A 226 13.91 -3.44 25.59
N ASP A 227 14.41 -2.83 26.68
CA ASP A 227 14.65 -3.54 27.93
C ASP A 227 13.34 -3.88 28.66
N GLY A 228 12.36 -2.99 28.63
CA GLY A 228 11.01 -3.27 29.15
C GLY A 228 10.32 -4.40 28.38
N ASN A 229 10.38 -4.35 27.06
CA ASN A 229 9.84 -5.43 26.21
C ASN A 229 10.52 -6.77 26.54
N ARG A 230 11.85 -6.79 26.71
CA ARG A 230 12.60 -8.01 27.05
C ARG A 230 12.15 -8.59 28.39
N ARG A 231 12.07 -7.77 29.46
CA ARG A 231 11.59 -8.22 30.77
C ARG A 231 10.18 -8.78 30.73
N MET A 232 9.29 -8.10 29.99
CA MET A 232 7.91 -8.53 29.80
C MET A 232 7.82 -9.88 29.07
N LEU A 233 8.58 -10.06 27.98
CA LEU A 233 8.62 -11.31 27.23
C LEU A 233 9.23 -12.45 28.06
N ASP A 234 10.30 -12.20 28.86
CA ASP A 234 10.89 -13.17 29.77
C ASP A 234 9.86 -13.67 30.79
N ALA A 235 9.10 -12.77 31.41
CA ALA A 235 8.05 -13.11 32.36
C ALA A 235 6.92 -13.91 31.68
N PHE A 236 6.47 -13.43 30.55
CA PHE A 236 5.39 -14.04 29.78
C PHE A 236 5.70 -15.48 29.35
N PHE A 237 6.81 -15.72 28.65
CA PHE A 237 7.15 -17.07 28.16
C PHE A 237 7.51 -18.05 29.28
N LYS A 238 7.92 -17.55 30.46
CA LYS A 238 8.10 -18.38 31.66
C LYS A 238 6.77 -18.86 32.23
N GLU A 239 5.72 -18.01 32.19
CA GLU A 239 4.39 -18.31 32.69
C GLU A 239 3.57 -19.13 31.67
N HIS A 240 3.77 -18.87 30.38
CA HIS A 240 3.04 -19.47 29.27
C HIS A 240 3.95 -20.27 28.31
N PRO A 241 4.51 -21.39 28.75
CA PRO A 241 5.44 -22.19 27.92
C PRO A 241 4.74 -22.84 26.70
N GLN A 242 3.41 -22.89 26.66
CA GLN A 242 2.61 -23.37 25.53
C GLN A 242 2.31 -22.30 24.49
N ALA A 243 2.68 -21.04 24.74
CA ALA A 243 2.52 -19.93 23.82
C ALA A 243 3.63 -19.98 22.75
N VAL A 244 3.44 -20.87 21.77
CA VAL A 244 4.43 -21.18 20.73
C VAL A 244 4.03 -20.69 19.34
N LEU A 245 2.89 -20.01 19.20
CA LEU A 245 2.47 -19.34 17.97
C LEU A 245 2.43 -17.84 18.18
N GLY A 246 2.88 -17.05 17.21
CA GLY A 246 2.94 -15.60 17.31
C GLY A 246 2.52 -14.87 16.03
N ALA A 247 1.86 -13.73 16.19
CA ALA A 247 1.50 -12.86 15.07
C ALA A 247 1.82 -11.39 15.39
N VAL A 248 2.44 -10.71 14.43
CA VAL A 248 2.77 -9.27 14.45
C VAL A 248 2.13 -8.62 13.23
N PHE A 249 1.26 -7.61 13.42
CA PHE A 249 0.44 -7.03 12.35
C PHE A 249 1.06 -5.81 11.67
N ASN A 250 2.31 -5.51 11.97
CA ASN A 250 3.08 -4.41 11.37
C ASN A 250 4.47 -4.88 10.92
N SER A 251 5.28 -3.96 10.40
CA SER A 251 6.62 -4.23 9.87
C SER A 251 7.69 -4.57 10.94
N ARG A 252 7.33 -4.76 12.21
CA ARG A 252 8.31 -4.88 13.32
C ARG A 252 8.42 -6.29 13.91
N VAL A 253 8.11 -7.31 13.15
CA VAL A 253 8.28 -8.70 13.62
C VAL A 253 9.72 -8.99 14.05
N TYR A 254 10.70 -8.27 13.49
CA TYR A 254 12.10 -8.37 13.89
C TYR A 254 12.34 -8.10 15.39
N GLN A 255 11.49 -7.33 16.07
CA GLN A 255 11.65 -7.09 17.52
C GLN A 255 11.42 -8.37 18.32
N VAL A 256 10.38 -9.13 17.98
CA VAL A 256 10.09 -10.43 18.59
C VAL A 256 11.13 -11.45 18.15
N ALA A 257 11.45 -11.50 16.86
CA ALA A 257 12.42 -12.44 16.30
C ALA A 257 13.83 -12.25 16.92
N ASN A 258 14.27 -11.00 17.13
CA ASN A 258 15.54 -10.70 17.80
C ASN A 258 15.56 -11.20 19.25
N TYR A 259 14.48 -10.99 20.00
CA TYR A 259 14.36 -11.53 21.35
C TYR A 259 14.48 -13.05 21.36
N LEU A 260 13.75 -13.74 20.48
CA LEU A 260 13.78 -15.22 20.38
C LEU A 260 15.19 -15.72 20.02
N HIS A 261 15.85 -15.04 19.06
CA HIS A 261 17.21 -15.36 18.62
C HIS A 261 18.21 -15.26 19.79
N GLU A 262 18.17 -14.15 20.54
CA GLU A 262 19.04 -13.95 21.70
C GLU A 262 18.82 -14.97 22.82
N LYS A 263 17.62 -15.52 22.93
CA LYS A 263 17.29 -16.59 23.91
C LYS A 263 17.58 -18.00 23.38
N GLY A 264 17.96 -18.14 22.10
CA GLY A 264 18.08 -19.45 21.44
C GLY A 264 16.76 -20.19 21.37
N GLN A 265 15.65 -19.47 21.31
CA GLN A 265 14.27 -20.00 21.28
C GLN A 265 13.66 -19.79 19.90
N LYS A 266 12.73 -20.69 19.52
CA LYS A 266 11.92 -20.55 18.31
C LYS A 266 10.47 -20.86 18.66
N LEU A 267 9.57 -20.09 18.09
CA LEU A 267 8.15 -20.43 18.07
C LEU A 267 7.89 -21.50 17.00
N ALA A 268 6.84 -22.29 17.18
CA ALA A 268 6.35 -23.22 16.16
C ALA A 268 5.85 -22.49 14.91
N GLY A 269 5.40 -21.23 15.09
CA GLY A 269 5.07 -20.33 14.01
C GLY A 269 5.11 -18.86 14.46
N LEU A 270 5.75 -18.00 13.67
CA LEU A 270 5.73 -16.55 13.83
C LEU A 270 5.49 -15.88 12.49
N VAL A 271 4.40 -15.11 12.39
CA VAL A 271 4.07 -14.35 11.20
C VAL A 271 4.30 -12.85 11.40
N GLY A 272 4.77 -12.19 10.37
CA GLY A 272 4.92 -10.74 10.32
C GLY A 272 4.58 -10.15 8.95
N TYR A 273 4.73 -8.86 8.84
CA TYR A 273 4.50 -8.09 7.62
C TYR A 273 5.76 -7.37 7.20
N ASP A 274 5.83 -7.09 5.90
CA ASP A 274 6.88 -6.31 5.23
C ASP A 274 8.26 -6.97 5.18
N LEU A 275 8.94 -6.71 4.07
CA LEU A 275 10.21 -7.32 3.73
C LEU A 275 11.39 -6.41 4.10
N LEU A 276 11.32 -5.78 5.27
CA LEU A 276 12.45 -5.04 5.79
C LEU A 276 13.66 -5.97 5.92
N HIS A 277 14.86 -5.46 5.71
CA HIS A 277 16.10 -6.24 5.78
C HIS A 277 16.18 -7.11 7.03
N LYS A 278 15.88 -6.53 8.22
CA LYS A 278 15.86 -7.27 9.49
C LYS A 278 14.81 -8.39 9.52
N ASN A 279 13.64 -8.17 8.92
CA ASN A 279 12.60 -9.19 8.87
C ASN A 279 13.02 -10.36 7.98
N THR A 280 13.64 -10.06 6.83
CA THR A 280 14.11 -11.08 5.88
C THR A 280 15.31 -11.87 6.41
N GLU A 281 16.19 -11.26 7.22
CA GLU A 281 17.24 -11.98 7.93
C GLU A 281 16.64 -13.04 8.87
N PHE A 282 15.68 -12.66 9.72
CA PHE A 282 15.04 -13.59 10.65
C PHE A 282 14.12 -14.61 9.95
N LEU A 283 13.61 -14.29 8.76
CA LEU A 283 12.94 -15.28 7.91
C LEU A 283 13.93 -16.34 7.42
N LYS A 284 15.12 -15.94 6.97
CA LYS A 284 16.18 -16.85 6.48
C LYS A 284 16.77 -17.73 7.59
N THR A 285 16.91 -17.19 8.81
CA THR A 285 17.40 -17.93 9.98
C THR A 285 16.32 -18.76 10.68
N GLY A 286 15.04 -18.50 10.35
CA GLY A 286 13.90 -19.32 10.73
C GLY A 286 13.29 -18.98 12.09
N GLU A 287 13.57 -17.81 12.66
CA GLU A 287 12.80 -17.24 13.79
C GLU A 287 11.43 -16.75 13.32
N VAL A 288 11.34 -16.18 12.12
CA VAL A 288 10.09 -15.86 11.44
C VAL A 288 9.75 -16.98 10.48
N THR A 289 8.50 -17.49 10.54
CA THR A 289 8.05 -18.59 9.70
C THR A 289 7.63 -18.11 8.31
N PHE A 290 6.91 -17.00 8.25
CA PHE A 290 6.57 -16.36 6.98
C PHE A 290 6.29 -14.86 7.16
N LEU A 291 6.46 -14.13 6.08
CA LEU A 291 6.15 -12.71 5.96
C LEU A 291 5.06 -12.49 4.91
N ILE A 292 4.21 -11.50 5.18
CA ILE A 292 3.27 -11.01 4.18
C ILE A 292 3.85 -9.77 3.51
N GLY A 293 4.13 -9.88 2.20
CA GLY A 293 4.60 -8.81 1.36
C GLY A 293 3.46 -7.96 0.81
N GLN A 294 3.69 -6.66 0.64
CA GLN A 294 2.70 -5.68 0.19
C GLN A 294 3.03 -5.04 -1.17
N ARG A 295 4.15 -5.38 -1.78
CA ARG A 295 4.64 -4.80 -3.05
C ARG A 295 4.71 -3.27 -3.03
N PRO A 296 5.47 -2.66 -2.12
CA PRO A 296 5.54 -1.21 -2.00
C PRO A 296 5.98 -0.51 -3.29
N GLY A 297 6.96 -1.04 -4.01
CA GLY A 297 7.40 -0.50 -5.30
C GLY A 297 6.28 -0.50 -6.34
N LEU A 298 5.49 -1.57 -6.41
CA LEU A 298 4.36 -1.65 -7.32
C LEU A 298 3.24 -0.67 -6.93
N GLN A 299 3.03 -0.40 -5.63
CA GLN A 299 2.06 0.61 -5.19
C GLN A 299 2.45 2.01 -5.69
N GLY A 300 3.70 2.42 -5.48
CA GLY A 300 4.22 3.70 -5.97
C GLY A 300 4.10 3.82 -7.49
N TYR A 301 4.56 2.80 -8.22
CA TYR A 301 4.47 2.73 -9.68
C TYR A 301 3.02 2.85 -10.17
N CYS A 302 2.12 2.04 -9.64
CA CYS A 302 0.71 2.05 -10.01
C CYS A 302 0.02 3.37 -9.65
N GLY A 303 0.40 4.00 -8.53
CA GLY A 303 -0.13 5.30 -8.10
C GLY A 303 0.07 6.38 -9.16
N VAL A 304 1.32 6.57 -9.57
CA VAL A 304 1.66 7.57 -10.60
C VAL A 304 1.05 7.22 -11.96
N LYS A 305 1.09 5.94 -12.38
CA LYS A 305 0.48 5.49 -13.64
C LYS A 305 -1.03 5.69 -13.66
N THR A 306 -1.71 5.47 -12.53
CA THR A 306 -3.15 5.67 -12.39
C THR A 306 -3.54 7.13 -12.53
N LEU A 307 -2.83 8.04 -11.85
CA LEU A 307 -3.05 9.48 -11.98
C LEU A 307 -2.77 9.96 -13.41
N CYS A 308 -1.66 9.52 -14.02
CA CYS A 308 -1.35 9.85 -15.41
C CYS A 308 -2.43 9.35 -16.38
N ASN A 309 -2.95 8.13 -16.21
CA ASN A 309 -4.05 7.61 -17.02
C ASN A 309 -5.28 8.52 -16.98
N HIS A 310 -5.58 9.08 -15.80
CA HIS A 310 -6.70 10.01 -15.64
C HIS A 310 -6.41 11.39 -16.25
N VAL A 311 -5.31 12.04 -15.83
CA VAL A 311 -5.07 13.46 -16.18
C VAL A 311 -4.54 13.65 -17.59
N VAL A 312 -3.72 12.73 -18.10
CA VAL A 312 -3.10 12.84 -19.43
C VAL A 312 -3.92 12.12 -20.47
N PHE A 313 -4.23 10.84 -20.23
CA PHE A 313 -4.87 9.98 -21.23
C PHE A 313 -6.38 9.97 -21.15
N LYS A 314 -6.99 10.66 -20.16
CA LYS A 314 -8.45 10.74 -19.94
C LYS A 314 -9.13 9.37 -19.91
N ARG A 315 -8.44 8.36 -19.40
CA ARG A 315 -8.94 7.00 -19.26
C ARG A 315 -9.71 6.83 -17.95
N PRO A 316 -10.75 5.98 -17.94
CA PRO A 316 -11.43 5.62 -16.71
C PRO A 316 -10.47 4.89 -15.77
N VAL A 317 -10.63 5.12 -14.48
CA VAL A 317 -9.83 4.52 -13.41
C VAL A 317 -10.75 3.76 -12.47
N THR A 318 -10.33 2.58 -12.02
CA THR A 318 -11.05 1.83 -10.97
C THR A 318 -10.81 2.46 -9.61
N ALA A 319 -11.85 2.58 -8.80
CA ALA A 319 -11.77 3.22 -7.48
C ALA A 319 -10.84 2.48 -6.49
N VAL A 320 -10.63 1.19 -6.67
CA VAL A 320 -9.75 0.37 -5.83
C VAL A 320 -8.89 -0.53 -6.69
N LYS A 321 -7.59 -0.56 -6.41
CA LYS A 321 -6.61 -1.46 -7.00
C LYS A 321 -5.88 -2.20 -5.91
N TYR A 322 -6.34 -3.40 -5.59
CA TYR A 322 -5.68 -4.23 -4.60
C TYR A 322 -4.36 -4.80 -5.11
N MET A 323 -3.33 -4.68 -4.28
CA MET A 323 -2.06 -5.36 -4.48
C MET A 323 -2.17 -6.84 -4.11
N PRO A 324 -1.42 -7.72 -4.77
CA PRO A 324 -1.31 -9.12 -4.36
C PRO A 324 -0.91 -9.25 -2.89
N ILE A 325 -1.40 -10.30 -2.24
CA ILE A 325 -0.98 -10.71 -0.90
C ILE A 325 0.09 -11.79 -1.09
N ASP A 326 1.36 -11.39 -1.02
CA ASP A 326 2.47 -12.32 -1.19
C ASP A 326 2.79 -13.00 0.15
N ILE A 327 2.88 -14.32 0.13
CA ILE A 327 3.27 -15.13 1.27
C ILE A 327 4.70 -15.60 1.04
N LEU A 328 5.61 -15.14 1.88
CA LEU A 328 7.03 -15.31 1.70
C LEU A 328 7.64 -16.11 2.85
N MET A 329 8.32 -17.16 2.47
CA MET A 329 9.05 -18.08 3.32
C MET A 329 10.54 -18.02 2.96
N LYS A 330 11.40 -18.64 3.76
CA LYS A 330 12.84 -18.69 3.48
C LYS A 330 13.16 -19.33 2.12
N GLU A 331 12.28 -20.20 1.63
CA GLU A 331 12.44 -20.93 0.39
C GLU A 331 12.16 -20.11 -0.88
N ASN A 332 11.36 -19.03 -0.77
CA ASN A 332 10.95 -18.23 -1.93
C ASN A 332 11.31 -16.73 -1.85
N ILE A 333 11.86 -16.27 -0.73
CA ILE A 333 12.15 -14.83 -0.53
C ILE A 333 13.16 -14.28 -1.53
N ASP A 334 14.17 -15.07 -1.90
CA ASP A 334 15.22 -14.60 -2.82
C ASP A 334 14.66 -14.41 -4.23
N PHE A 335 13.71 -15.25 -4.68
CA PHE A 335 13.04 -15.09 -5.96
C PHE A 335 12.14 -13.86 -6.03
N TYR A 336 11.59 -13.42 -4.90
CA TYR A 336 10.75 -12.23 -4.86
C TYR A 336 11.51 -10.98 -5.28
N PHE A 337 12.74 -10.79 -4.80
CA PHE A 337 13.57 -9.63 -5.10
C PHE A 337 14.12 -9.59 -6.53
N GLU A 338 14.09 -10.70 -7.25
CA GLU A 338 14.50 -10.73 -8.68
C GLU A 338 13.47 -10.04 -9.60
N PHE A 339 12.24 -9.82 -9.13
CA PHE A 339 11.12 -9.33 -9.93
C PHE A 339 10.51 -8.00 -9.40
N GLU A 340 11.05 -7.39 -8.37
CA GLU A 340 10.70 -6.04 -7.91
C GLU A 340 11.63 -4.99 -8.51
#